data_2ffc67f6fd8ad41723b88ae0cf484115
#
_entry.id   2ffc67f6fd8ad41723b88ae0cf484115
#
_cell.length_a   1.000
_cell.length_b   1.000
_cell.length_c   1.000
_cell.angle_alpha   90.00
_cell.angle_beta   90.00
_cell.angle_gamma   90.00
#
_symmetry.space_group_name_H-M   'P 1'
#
loop_
_entity.id
_entity.type
_entity.pdbx_description
1 polymer ?
#
loop_
_entity_poly.entity_id
_entity_poly.type
_entity_poly.pdbx_seq_one_letter_code
_entity_poly.pdbx_strand_id
1 'polypeptide(L)'
;MCDKEIVVCAAIWVQDDKKCLYQPTNIPSGTVFCGLRHPSILSQLAAYGIAHKNRSVQGFLTSKNRFLTREDASELVKNNNQEMVVDRNAIREQLYSEDLY
;
A
#
# COMPACT_ATOMS: atom_id res chain seq x y z
N MET A 1 18.38 3.67 16.45
CA MET A 1 17.52 3.06 15.44
C MET A 1 16.08 3.51 15.64
N CYS A 2 15.41 3.86 14.57
CA CYS A 2 14.01 4.29 14.67
C CYS A 2 13.07 3.09 14.52
N ASP A 3 12.27 2.81 15.54
CA ASP A 3 11.28 1.73 15.50
C ASP A 3 9.94 2.18 14.92
N LYS A 4 9.88 3.42 14.46
CA LYS A 4 8.67 4.00 13.92
C LYS A 4 8.31 3.38 12.58
N GLU A 5 7.10 2.86 12.48
CA GLU A 5 6.59 2.34 11.23
C GLU A 5 6.13 3.49 10.34
N ILE A 6 6.54 3.48 9.08
CA ILE A 6 6.13 4.49 8.12
C ILE A 6 5.59 3.82 6.86
N VAL A 7 4.78 4.56 6.09
CA VAL A 7 4.31 4.11 4.78
C VAL A 7 5.43 4.32 3.77
N VAL A 8 5.77 3.27 3.04
CA VAL A 8 6.91 3.28 2.12
C VAL A 8 6.46 3.48 0.68
N CYS A 9 5.46 2.75 0.21
CA CYS A 9 5.03 2.83 -1.19
C CYS A 9 3.59 2.34 -1.36
N ALA A 10 3.02 2.69 -2.51
CA ALA A 10 1.71 2.17 -2.92
C ALA A 10 1.78 0.66 -3.14
N ALA A 11 0.68 -0.03 -2.88
CA ALA A 11 0.60 -1.47 -3.05
C ALA A 11 -0.82 -1.88 -3.41
N ILE A 12 -0.93 -3.01 -4.13
CA ILE A 12 -2.22 -3.64 -4.42
C ILE A 12 -2.11 -5.11 -4.06
N TRP A 13 -3.02 -5.56 -3.19
CA TRP A 13 -3.11 -6.96 -2.80
C TRP A 13 -4.10 -7.66 -3.71
N VAL A 14 -3.60 -8.55 -4.57
CA VAL A 14 -4.42 -9.39 -5.43
C VAL A 14 -4.68 -10.70 -4.71
N GLN A 15 -5.94 -11.00 -4.46
CA GLN A 15 -6.35 -12.19 -3.72
C GLN A 15 -6.46 -13.40 -4.66
N ASP A 16 -5.32 -13.89 -5.14
CA ASP A 16 -5.22 -14.94 -6.15
C ASP A 16 -4.88 -16.32 -5.57
N ASP A 17 -4.95 -16.47 -4.27
CA ASP A 17 -4.67 -17.72 -3.54
C ASP A 17 -3.22 -18.21 -3.66
N LYS A 18 -2.33 -17.43 -4.25
CA LYS A 18 -0.93 -17.77 -4.34
C LYS A 18 -0.21 -17.38 -3.05
N LYS A 19 0.92 -18.03 -2.80
CA LYS A 19 1.77 -17.69 -1.65
C LYS A 19 3.17 -17.41 -2.15
N CYS A 20 3.70 -16.28 -1.79
CA CYS A 20 5.08 -15.91 -2.11
C CYS A 20 5.96 -16.25 -0.90
N LEU A 21 7.23 -16.58 -1.19
CA LEU A 21 8.18 -16.90 -0.13
C LEU A 21 8.37 -15.73 0.84
N TYR A 22 8.44 -14.53 0.29
CA TYR A 22 8.55 -13.30 1.08
C TYR A 22 7.35 -12.43 0.76
N GLN A 23 6.47 -12.26 1.72
CA GLN A 23 5.30 -11.41 1.55
C GLN A 23 5.01 -10.66 2.85
N PRO A 24 4.18 -9.62 2.80
CA PRO A 24 3.85 -8.85 4.00
C PRO A 24 3.37 -9.77 5.13
N THR A 25 3.76 -9.45 6.35
CA THR A 25 3.53 -10.31 7.51
C THR A 25 2.05 -10.52 7.83
N ASN A 26 1.21 -9.57 7.42
CA ASN A 26 -0.23 -9.63 7.68
C ASN A 26 -1.04 -10.15 6.50
N ILE A 27 -0.38 -10.67 5.46
CA ILE A 27 -1.07 -11.22 4.28
C ILE A 27 -0.95 -12.74 4.30
N PRO A 28 -2.05 -13.46 4.54
CA PRO A 28 -2.00 -14.93 4.62
C PRO A 28 -1.86 -15.60 3.26
N SER A 29 -2.44 -15.03 2.23
CA SER A 29 -2.35 -15.56 0.88
C SER A 29 -2.62 -14.43 -0.13
N GLY A 30 -2.35 -14.69 -1.40
CA GLY A 30 -2.43 -13.69 -2.44
C GLY A 30 -1.09 -13.03 -2.69
N THR A 31 -1.05 -12.12 -3.63
CA THR A 31 0.19 -11.45 -4.04
C THR A 31 0.04 -9.94 -3.87
N VAL A 32 1.01 -9.32 -3.23
CA VAL A 32 1.05 -7.86 -3.07
C VAL A 32 2.01 -7.30 -4.11
N PHE A 33 1.48 -6.46 -4.98
CA PHE A 33 2.27 -5.74 -5.98
C PHE A 33 2.48 -4.32 -5.50
N CYS A 34 3.69 -3.80 -5.62
CA CYS A 34 4.00 -2.45 -5.16
C CYS A 34 4.69 -1.63 -6.24
N GLY A 35 4.59 -0.32 -6.11
CA GLY A 35 5.18 0.63 -7.02
C GLY A 35 5.06 2.04 -6.45
N LEU A 36 5.53 3.02 -7.21
CA LEU A 36 5.53 4.40 -6.76
C LEU A 36 4.10 4.91 -6.55
N ARG A 37 3.21 4.61 -7.49
CA ARG A 37 1.81 5.03 -7.44
C ARG A 37 0.90 3.91 -7.89
N HIS A 38 -0.35 3.94 -7.44
CA HIS A 38 -1.33 2.92 -7.81
C HIS A 38 -1.52 2.77 -9.33
N PRO A 39 -1.61 3.86 -10.12
CA PRO A 39 -1.70 3.70 -11.57
C PRO A 39 -0.55 2.94 -12.20
N SER A 40 0.67 3.09 -11.65
CA SER A 40 1.83 2.34 -12.14
C SER A 40 1.65 0.84 -11.94
N ILE A 41 1.10 0.46 -10.77
CA ILE A 41 0.85 -0.94 -10.46
C ILE A 41 -0.27 -1.49 -11.36
N LEU A 42 -1.36 -0.75 -11.51
CA LEU A 42 -2.48 -1.15 -12.35
C LEU A 42 -2.06 -1.36 -13.80
N SER A 43 -1.19 -0.49 -14.31
CA SER A 43 -0.65 -0.61 -15.65
C SER A 43 0.14 -1.90 -15.83
N GLN A 44 0.96 -2.25 -14.84
CA GLN A 44 1.73 -3.49 -14.89
C GLN A 44 0.84 -4.72 -14.82
N LEU A 45 -0.17 -4.71 -13.94
CA LEU A 45 -1.12 -5.82 -13.85
C LEU A 45 -1.84 -6.04 -15.17
N ALA A 46 -2.26 -4.96 -15.82
CA ALA A 46 -2.92 -5.02 -17.11
C ALA A 46 -1.99 -5.59 -18.18
N ALA A 47 -0.73 -5.14 -18.19
CA ALA A 47 0.25 -5.58 -19.18
C ALA A 47 0.51 -7.10 -19.11
N TYR A 48 0.44 -7.67 -17.91
CA TYR A 48 0.67 -9.10 -17.70
C TYR A 48 -0.62 -9.91 -17.63
N GLY A 49 -1.76 -9.28 -17.91
CA GLY A 49 -3.04 -9.99 -17.95
C GLY A 49 -3.52 -10.50 -16.60
N ILE A 50 -3.10 -9.88 -15.52
CA ILE A 50 -3.49 -10.31 -14.19
C ILE A 50 -4.87 -9.77 -13.86
N ALA A 51 -5.82 -10.66 -13.62
CA ALA A 51 -7.18 -10.27 -13.25
C ALA A 51 -7.21 -9.78 -11.80
N HIS A 52 -7.72 -8.57 -11.58
CA HIS A 52 -7.71 -7.99 -10.24
C HIS A 52 -9.00 -7.27 -9.84
N LYS A 53 -9.92 -7.05 -10.77
CA LYS A 53 -11.06 -6.14 -10.57
C LYS A 53 -11.89 -6.42 -9.31
N ASN A 54 -12.23 -7.67 -9.06
CA ASN A 54 -13.10 -8.05 -7.94
C ASN A 54 -12.34 -8.71 -6.80
N ARG A 55 -11.03 -8.85 -6.93
CA ARG A 55 -10.20 -9.59 -5.98
C ARG A 55 -8.94 -8.83 -5.62
N SER A 56 -9.03 -7.51 -5.59
CA SER A 56 -7.88 -6.71 -5.23
C SER A 56 -8.27 -5.63 -4.22
N VAL A 57 -7.31 -5.30 -3.35
CA VAL A 57 -7.43 -4.23 -2.36
C VAL A 57 -6.27 -3.28 -2.59
N GLN A 58 -6.57 -2.00 -2.79
CA GLN A 58 -5.55 -0.98 -2.95
C GLN A 58 -5.14 -0.45 -1.58
N GLY A 59 -3.85 -0.32 -1.36
CA GLY A 59 -3.35 0.15 -0.09
C GLY A 59 -1.87 0.52 -0.19
N PHE A 60 -1.13 0.23 0.88
CA PHE A 60 0.27 0.63 1.01
C PHE A 60 1.08 -0.43 1.74
N LEU A 61 2.39 -0.43 1.49
CA LEU A 61 3.33 -1.21 2.29
C LEU A 61 4.05 -0.30 3.28
N THR A 62 4.35 -0.86 4.45
CA THR A 62 5.05 -0.12 5.50
C THR A 62 6.48 -0.59 5.63
N SER A 63 7.27 0.19 6.38
CA SER A 63 8.66 -0.14 6.69
C SER A 63 8.81 -1.40 7.55
N LYS A 64 7.72 -1.89 8.14
CA LYS A 64 7.71 -3.14 8.90
C LYS A 64 7.11 -4.30 8.10
N ASN A 65 7.05 -4.15 6.79
CA ASN A 65 6.56 -5.18 5.88
C ASN A 65 5.11 -5.59 6.17
N ARG A 66 4.25 -4.60 6.37
CA ARG A 66 2.82 -4.82 6.52
C ARG A 66 2.07 -4.15 5.38
N PHE A 67 0.99 -4.80 4.93
CA PHE A 67 0.07 -4.21 3.98
C PHE A 67 -1.05 -3.51 4.74
N LEU A 68 -1.29 -2.24 4.44
CA LEU A 68 -2.37 -1.47 5.04
C LEU A 68 -3.34 -0.98 3.96
N THR A 69 -4.63 -0.97 4.29
CA THR A 69 -5.63 -0.34 3.43
C THR A 69 -5.41 1.18 3.41
N ARG A 70 -6.12 1.88 2.52
CA ARG A 70 -6.01 3.35 2.46
C ARG A 70 -6.40 4.01 3.77
N GLU A 71 -7.41 3.49 4.46
CA GLU A 71 -7.86 4.02 5.74
C GLU A 71 -6.82 3.79 6.84
N ASP A 72 -6.31 2.59 6.93
CA ASP A 72 -5.30 2.24 7.94
C ASP A 72 -4.00 3.01 7.72
N ALA A 73 -3.61 3.18 6.46
CA ALA A 73 -2.41 3.93 6.12
C ALA A 73 -2.57 5.41 6.47
N SER A 74 -3.75 5.98 6.24
CA SER A 74 -4.03 7.36 6.62
C SER A 74 -3.87 7.57 8.12
N GLU A 75 -4.39 6.63 8.91
CA GLU A 75 -4.23 6.69 10.37
C GLU A 75 -2.77 6.61 10.78
N LEU A 76 -2.02 5.73 10.16
CA LEU A 76 -0.61 5.55 10.47
C LEU A 76 0.20 6.83 10.23
N VAL A 77 0.01 7.48 9.08
CA VAL A 77 0.77 8.70 8.78
C VAL A 77 0.38 9.85 9.70
N LYS A 78 -0.89 9.93 10.10
CA LYS A 78 -1.34 10.94 11.05
C LYS A 78 -0.71 10.72 12.43
N ASN A 79 -0.71 9.49 12.90
CA ASN A 79 -0.20 9.15 14.24
C ASN A 79 1.31 9.29 14.34
N ASN A 80 2.02 9.03 13.25
CA ASN A 80 3.48 9.01 13.24
C ASN A 80 4.11 10.32 12.77
N ASN A 81 3.32 11.33 12.44
CA ASN A 81 3.83 12.59 11.90
C ASN A 81 4.73 12.39 10.68
N GLN A 82 4.41 11.43 9.85
CA GLN A 82 5.20 11.15 8.66
C GLN A 82 5.21 12.36 7.73
N GLU A 83 6.39 12.71 7.19
CA GLU A 83 6.49 13.78 6.22
C GLU A 83 5.79 13.40 4.92
N MET A 84 5.02 14.33 4.39
CA MET A 84 4.22 14.12 3.21
C MET A 84 4.24 15.35 2.34
N VAL A 85 3.88 15.18 1.05
CA VAL A 85 3.79 16.30 0.11
C VAL A 85 2.64 17.23 0.48
N VAL A 86 1.52 16.67 0.96
CA VAL A 86 0.35 17.47 1.35
C VAL A 86 0.49 17.97 2.78
N ASP A 87 -0.20 19.08 3.07
CA ASP A 87 -0.31 19.59 4.42
C ASP A 87 -0.97 18.54 5.29
N ARG A 88 -0.45 18.36 6.48
CA ARG A 88 -0.95 17.40 7.45
C ARG A 88 -2.45 17.57 7.75
N ASN A 89 -2.91 18.82 7.76
CA ASN A 89 -4.33 19.11 7.99
C ASN A 89 -5.22 18.73 6.81
N ALA A 90 -4.63 18.46 5.67
CA ALA A 90 -5.35 18.05 4.47
C ALA A 90 -5.38 16.53 4.28
N ILE A 91 -4.84 15.74 5.22
CA ILE A 91 -4.85 14.29 5.13
C ILE A 91 -6.29 13.79 5.26
N ARG A 92 -6.72 13.06 4.24
CA ARG A 92 -8.07 12.52 4.17
C ARG A 92 -8.17 11.21 4.98
N GLU A 93 -9.41 10.71 5.15
CA GLU A 93 -9.63 9.44 5.82
C GLU A 93 -8.99 8.27 5.06
N GLN A 94 -8.83 8.42 3.74
CA GLN A 94 -8.13 7.46 2.90
C GLN A 94 -6.87 8.11 2.36
N LEU A 95 -5.76 7.38 2.46
CA LEU A 95 -4.49 7.87 1.95
C LEU A 95 -4.37 7.57 0.46
N TYR A 96 -3.84 8.52 -0.28
CA TYR A 96 -3.54 8.36 -1.71
C TYR A 96 -2.04 8.54 -1.92
N SER A 97 -1.50 7.85 -2.92
CA SER A 97 -0.05 7.93 -3.18
C SER A 97 0.42 9.34 -3.53
N GLU A 98 -0.46 10.16 -4.11
CA GLU A 98 -0.17 11.56 -4.38
C GLU A 98 0.05 12.38 -3.11
N ASP A 99 -0.46 11.92 -1.99
CA ASP A 99 -0.30 12.60 -0.70
C ASP A 99 1.09 12.37 -0.10
N LEU A 100 1.76 11.30 -0.49
CA LEU A 100 3.05 10.90 0.09
C LEU A 100 4.24 11.55 -0.63
N TYR A 101 4.18 11.60 -1.94
CA TYR A 101 5.32 12.03 -2.73
C TYR A 101 4.94 12.44 -4.15
#